data_cdb60afce23157439f89332018451a37
#
_entry.id   cdb60afce23157439f89332018451a37
#
_cell.length_a   1.000
_cell.length_b   1.000
_cell.length_c   1.000
_cell.angle_alpha   90.00
_cell.angle_beta   90.00
_cell.angle_gamma   90.00
#
_symmetry.space_group_name_H-M   'P 1'
#
loop_
_entity.id
_entity.type
_entity.pdbx_description
1 polymer ?
#
loop_
_entity_poly.entity_id
_entity_poly.type
_entity_poly.pdbx_seq_one_letter_code
_entity_poly.pdbx_strand_id
1 'polypeptide(L)'
;MTSDDSPGALNAFIEKMERENLPPVVIETFSHYYRQVVTGETGMIRDREIAPVPPESVADARDLDAYADAGRAAYDQAVTIVLNGGLGTSMGLTGPKSLLIVKDDRTFLDVIVEQARRRNVRLALMNSFSTHEETVAALDRIAPESPPLTFLQHKFPKIRQDDLTPAQWPADPDLEWNPPGHGDIYTALLTSGMLTRLLSERVTYAFICNSDNLGASMDRTILGYFAEKGFPFMMEVAERTPADVKGGHLARHESGRLILREAAQCPESDRKSVV
;
A
#
# COMPACT_ATOMS: atom_id res chain seq x y z
N MET A 1 15.06 -32.56 -1.18
CA MET A 1 13.70 -33.05 -1.42
C MET A 1 13.16 -32.27 -2.59
N THR A 2 13.06 -32.86 -3.75
CA THR A 2 12.50 -32.23 -4.95
C THR A 2 11.01 -32.07 -4.71
N SER A 3 10.58 -30.80 -4.49
CA SER A 3 9.17 -30.46 -4.49
C SER A 3 8.65 -30.70 -5.90
N ASP A 4 7.92 -31.77 -6.05
CA ASP A 4 7.08 -32.01 -7.23
C ASP A 4 6.16 -30.81 -7.33
N ASP A 5 6.28 -30.07 -8.42
CA ASP A 5 5.45 -28.90 -8.72
C ASP A 5 4.03 -29.44 -8.95
N SER A 6 3.30 -29.67 -7.84
CA SER A 6 2.00 -30.34 -7.89
C SER A 6 0.99 -29.39 -8.53
N PRO A 7 0.66 -29.56 -9.82
CA PRO A 7 -0.36 -28.76 -10.50
C PRO A 7 -1.69 -28.74 -9.72
N GLY A 8 -1.90 -29.74 -8.87
CA GLY A 8 -3.09 -29.87 -8.03
C GLY A 8 -3.23 -28.82 -6.94
N ALA A 9 -2.14 -28.41 -6.26
CA ALA A 9 -2.25 -27.44 -5.18
C ALA A 9 -2.60 -26.04 -5.70
N LEU A 10 -1.93 -25.59 -6.77
CA LEU A 10 -2.27 -24.31 -7.40
C LEU A 10 -3.70 -24.29 -7.94
N ASN A 11 -4.16 -25.38 -8.55
CA ASN A 11 -5.54 -25.46 -9.04
C ASN A 11 -6.57 -25.33 -7.92
N ALA A 12 -6.32 -25.89 -6.73
CA ALA A 12 -7.20 -25.73 -5.58
C ALA A 12 -7.32 -24.26 -5.13
N PHE A 13 -6.23 -23.48 -5.22
CA PHE A 13 -6.27 -22.04 -4.98
C PHE A 13 -7.08 -21.31 -6.05
N ILE A 14 -6.84 -21.63 -7.32
CA ILE A 14 -7.57 -21.00 -8.44
C ILE A 14 -9.07 -21.24 -8.28
N GLU A 15 -9.49 -22.49 -8.07
CA GLU A 15 -10.89 -22.84 -7.85
C GLU A 15 -11.50 -22.12 -6.64
N LYS A 16 -10.72 -21.95 -5.54
CA LYS A 16 -11.16 -21.21 -4.36
C LYS A 16 -11.37 -19.74 -4.67
N MET A 17 -10.47 -19.12 -5.44
CA MET A 17 -10.54 -17.72 -5.84
C MET A 17 -11.66 -17.47 -6.87
N GLU A 18 -11.89 -18.40 -7.81
CA GLU A 18 -12.98 -18.35 -8.78
C GLU A 18 -14.36 -18.42 -8.10
N ARG A 19 -14.52 -19.27 -7.07
CA ARG A 19 -15.76 -19.33 -6.27
C ARG A 19 -16.11 -18.01 -5.59
N GLU A 20 -15.10 -17.22 -5.24
CA GLU A 20 -15.25 -15.87 -4.68
C GLU A 20 -15.36 -14.79 -5.76
N ASN A 21 -15.46 -15.19 -7.03
CA ASN A 21 -15.57 -14.30 -8.20
C ASN A 21 -14.42 -13.28 -8.27
N LEU A 22 -13.20 -13.66 -7.85
CA LEU A 22 -12.06 -12.76 -7.97
C LEU A 22 -11.68 -12.53 -9.44
N PRO A 23 -11.29 -11.30 -9.82
CA PRO A 23 -10.92 -10.99 -11.20
C PRO A 23 -9.75 -11.85 -11.70
N PRO A 24 -9.71 -12.23 -12.98
CA PRO A 24 -8.63 -13.05 -13.54
C PRO A 24 -7.22 -12.51 -13.26
N VAL A 25 -7.01 -11.20 -13.37
CA VAL A 25 -5.72 -10.58 -13.06
C VAL A 25 -5.28 -10.77 -11.62
N VAL A 26 -6.21 -10.88 -10.68
CA VAL A 26 -5.93 -11.14 -9.26
C VAL A 26 -5.48 -12.60 -9.06
N ILE A 27 -6.16 -13.53 -9.75
CA ILE A 27 -5.82 -14.95 -9.74
C ILE A 27 -4.44 -15.18 -10.38
N GLU A 28 -4.15 -14.52 -11.50
CA GLU A 28 -2.84 -14.54 -12.15
C GLU A 28 -1.74 -14.00 -11.25
N THR A 29 -1.99 -12.88 -10.58
CA THR A 29 -1.06 -12.26 -9.62
C THR A 29 -0.76 -13.20 -8.45
N PHE A 30 -1.80 -13.78 -7.84
CA PHE A 30 -1.62 -14.79 -6.79
C PHE A 30 -0.81 -15.98 -7.29
N SER A 31 -1.18 -16.50 -8.46
CA SER A 31 -0.51 -17.67 -9.06
C SER A 31 0.97 -17.42 -9.34
N HIS A 32 1.33 -16.20 -9.75
CA HIS A 32 2.72 -15.80 -9.93
C HIS A 32 3.50 -15.86 -8.61
N TYR A 33 3.01 -15.21 -7.56
CA TYR A 33 3.68 -15.23 -6.26
C TYR A 33 3.66 -16.60 -5.58
N TYR A 34 2.60 -17.40 -5.76
CA TYR A 34 2.55 -18.75 -5.24
C TYR A 34 3.68 -19.62 -5.83
N ARG A 35 3.94 -19.52 -7.15
CA ARG A 35 5.05 -20.24 -7.78
C ARG A 35 6.40 -19.82 -7.20
N GLN A 36 6.61 -18.53 -6.91
CA GLN A 36 7.82 -18.05 -6.24
C GLN A 36 7.98 -18.67 -4.84
N VAL A 37 6.89 -18.78 -4.07
CA VAL A 37 6.92 -19.46 -2.77
C VAL A 37 7.31 -20.94 -2.91
N VAL A 38 6.71 -21.65 -3.87
CA VAL A 38 7.01 -23.07 -4.14
C VAL A 38 8.48 -23.28 -4.57
N THR A 39 9.01 -22.37 -5.38
CA THR A 39 10.43 -22.41 -5.81
C THR A 39 11.41 -21.93 -4.74
N GLY A 40 10.91 -21.46 -3.59
CA GLY A 40 11.73 -20.98 -2.48
C GLY A 40 12.34 -19.60 -2.70
N GLU A 41 11.79 -18.82 -3.63
CA GLU A 41 12.17 -17.42 -3.80
C GLU A 41 11.74 -16.62 -2.56
N THR A 42 12.69 -15.97 -1.91
CA THR A 42 12.45 -15.28 -0.63
C THR A 42 12.29 -13.77 -0.78
N GLY A 43 12.62 -13.21 -1.94
CA GLY A 43 12.67 -11.76 -2.15
C GLY A 43 13.76 -11.06 -1.33
N MET A 44 14.73 -11.81 -0.77
CA MET A 44 15.87 -11.25 -0.04
C MET A 44 16.80 -10.51 -0.99
N ILE A 45 17.30 -9.35 -0.55
CA ILE A 45 18.25 -8.51 -1.26
C ILE A 45 19.52 -8.46 -0.41
N ARG A 46 20.63 -8.99 -0.93
CA ARG A 46 21.90 -9.06 -0.20
C ARG A 46 22.64 -7.73 -0.30
N ASP A 47 23.48 -7.44 0.72
CA ASP A 47 24.30 -6.21 0.74
C ASP A 47 25.19 -6.06 -0.51
N ARG A 48 25.69 -7.17 -1.06
CA ARG A 48 26.50 -7.16 -2.28
C ARG A 48 25.75 -6.74 -3.56
N GLU A 49 24.41 -6.79 -3.54
CA GLU A 49 23.54 -6.46 -4.68
C GLU A 49 23.13 -4.99 -4.70
N ILE A 50 23.52 -4.26 -3.65
CA ILE A 50 23.13 -2.86 -3.45
C ILE A 50 24.33 -1.99 -3.09
N ALA A 51 24.18 -0.70 -3.36
CA ALA A 51 25.12 0.34 -2.96
C ALA A 51 24.38 1.50 -2.27
N PRO A 52 25.03 2.25 -1.39
CA PRO A 52 24.46 3.48 -0.83
C PRO A 52 24.07 4.47 -1.94
N VAL A 53 22.99 5.21 -1.70
CA VAL A 53 22.58 6.31 -2.56
C VAL A 53 23.22 7.59 -2.03
N PRO A 54 24.06 8.28 -2.83
CA PRO A 54 24.62 9.55 -2.43
C PRO A 54 23.52 10.59 -2.15
N PRO A 55 23.55 11.29 -1.00
CA PRO A 55 22.51 12.27 -0.65
C PRO A 55 22.24 13.31 -1.75
N GLU A 56 23.30 13.76 -2.43
CA GLU A 56 23.23 14.72 -3.53
C GLU A 56 22.50 14.21 -4.78
N SER A 57 22.24 12.90 -4.86
CA SER A 57 21.48 12.29 -5.97
C SER A 57 19.97 12.25 -5.71
N VAL A 58 19.53 12.69 -4.55
CA VAL A 58 18.12 12.77 -4.13
C VAL A 58 17.75 14.25 -3.98
N ALA A 59 16.64 14.64 -4.60
CA ALA A 59 16.16 16.02 -4.46
C ALA A 59 15.73 16.30 -3.00
N ASP A 60 16.20 17.41 -2.44
CA ASP A 60 15.75 17.86 -1.12
C ASP A 60 14.44 18.64 -1.26
N ALA A 61 13.42 18.24 -0.49
CA ALA A 61 12.11 18.89 -0.52
C ALA A 61 12.19 20.41 -0.18
N ARG A 62 13.21 20.84 0.59
CA ARG A 62 13.45 22.23 0.95
C ARG A 62 13.89 23.12 -0.22
N ASP A 63 14.38 22.52 -1.30
CA ASP A 63 14.89 23.21 -2.49
C ASP A 63 13.88 23.22 -3.64
N LEU A 64 12.63 22.80 -3.40
CA LEU A 64 11.61 22.65 -4.43
C LEU A 64 10.68 23.88 -4.60
N ASP A 65 10.93 25.00 -3.97
CA ASP A 65 10.07 26.19 -4.02
C ASP A 65 9.80 26.70 -5.45
N ALA A 66 10.76 26.52 -6.36
CA ALA A 66 10.62 26.89 -7.77
C ALA A 66 9.46 26.15 -8.48
N TYR A 67 9.01 25.01 -7.95
CA TYR A 67 7.95 24.20 -8.53
C TYR A 67 6.55 24.51 -7.97
N ALA A 68 6.41 25.52 -7.11
CA ALA A 68 5.14 25.85 -6.45
C ALA A 68 4.02 26.20 -7.43
N ASP A 69 4.32 26.86 -8.55
CA ASP A 69 3.33 27.22 -9.57
C ASP A 69 2.83 25.99 -10.34
N ALA A 70 3.74 25.10 -10.75
CA ALA A 70 3.40 23.83 -11.36
C ALA A 70 2.55 22.97 -10.41
N GLY A 71 2.88 22.98 -9.12
CA GLY A 71 2.13 22.27 -8.11
C GLY A 71 0.72 22.84 -7.90
N ARG A 72 0.52 24.14 -7.96
CA ARG A 72 -0.83 24.73 -7.94
C ARG A 72 -1.67 24.27 -9.12
N ALA A 73 -1.09 24.24 -10.31
CA ALA A 73 -1.78 23.79 -11.52
C ALA A 73 -2.11 22.28 -11.49
N ALA A 74 -1.24 21.45 -10.89
CA ALA A 74 -1.43 20.01 -10.78
C ALA A 74 -2.40 19.61 -9.66
N TYR A 75 -2.59 20.46 -8.64
CA TYR A 75 -3.32 20.11 -7.41
C TYR A 75 -4.78 19.77 -7.65
N ASP A 76 -5.47 20.48 -8.55
CA ASP A 76 -6.87 20.22 -8.90
C ASP A 76 -7.07 18.91 -9.69
N GLN A 77 -5.96 18.37 -10.25
CA GLN A 77 -5.91 17.10 -10.97
C GLN A 77 -5.37 15.96 -10.09
N ALA A 78 -5.32 16.16 -8.79
CA ALA A 78 -4.76 15.20 -7.86
C ALA A 78 -5.81 14.58 -6.93
N VAL A 79 -5.53 13.37 -6.47
CA VAL A 79 -6.28 12.67 -5.43
C VAL A 79 -5.34 12.17 -4.35
N THR A 80 -5.75 12.29 -3.10
CA THR A 80 -5.10 11.56 -2.00
C THR A 80 -5.77 10.21 -1.84
N ILE A 81 -5.01 9.13 -1.92
CA ILE A 81 -5.50 7.76 -1.69
C ILE A 81 -4.90 7.26 -0.38
N VAL A 82 -5.75 7.00 0.58
CA VAL A 82 -5.34 6.48 1.89
C VAL A 82 -5.51 4.97 1.91
N LEU A 83 -4.43 4.26 2.25
CA LEU A 83 -4.41 2.81 2.41
C LEU A 83 -5.02 2.45 3.77
N ASN A 84 -6.27 1.99 3.76
CA ASN A 84 -7.11 1.81 4.94
C ASN A 84 -7.52 0.34 5.18
N GLY A 85 -6.73 -0.61 4.70
CA GLY A 85 -7.03 -2.03 4.83
C GLY A 85 -6.52 -2.70 6.11
N GLY A 86 -5.78 -1.98 6.94
CA GLY A 86 -5.13 -2.54 8.13
C GLY A 86 -6.05 -2.65 9.35
N LEU A 87 -6.10 -3.85 9.94
CA LEU A 87 -6.66 -4.06 11.26
C LEU A 87 -5.62 -3.71 12.34
N GLY A 88 -6.06 -3.24 13.48
CA GLY A 88 -5.19 -2.93 14.62
C GLY A 88 -4.76 -4.15 15.44
N THR A 89 -4.62 -5.33 14.84
CA THR A 89 -4.36 -6.60 15.55
C THR A 89 -3.07 -6.58 16.39
N SER A 90 -2.03 -5.93 15.89
CA SER A 90 -0.77 -5.74 16.63
C SER A 90 -0.92 -4.85 17.89
N MET A 91 -2.03 -4.12 17.98
CA MET A 91 -2.41 -3.24 19.09
C MET A 91 -3.58 -3.84 19.90
N GLY A 92 -3.92 -5.12 19.68
CA GLY A 92 -5.03 -5.79 20.37
C GLY A 92 -6.43 -5.36 19.91
N LEU A 93 -6.54 -4.75 18.73
CA LEU A 93 -7.82 -4.28 18.19
C LEU A 93 -8.43 -5.28 17.23
N THR A 94 -9.75 -5.26 17.14
CA THR A 94 -10.54 -6.10 16.23
C THR A 94 -11.03 -5.33 14.99
N GLY A 95 -10.94 -4.00 14.99
CA GLY A 95 -11.45 -3.12 13.94
C GLY A 95 -10.37 -2.36 13.17
N PRO A 96 -10.79 -1.47 12.22
CA PRO A 96 -9.90 -0.67 11.40
C PRO A 96 -8.99 0.24 12.23
N LYS A 97 -7.69 0.27 11.93
CA LYS A 97 -6.75 1.19 12.60
C LYS A 97 -7.18 2.65 12.51
N SER A 98 -7.79 3.04 11.39
CA SER A 98 -8.25 4.41 11.19
C SER A 98 -9.37 4.85 12.12
N LEU A 99 -10.05 3.93 12.78
CA LEU A 99 -11.09 4.21 13.77
C LEU A 99 -10.57 4.31 15.21
N LEU A 100 -9.25 4.19 15.41
CA LEU A 100 -8.63 4.48 16.69
C LEU A 100 -8.74 5.95 17.05
N ILE A 101 -9.12 6.23 18.30
CA ILE A 101 -9.10 7.58 18.86
C ILE A 101 -7.65 8.00 19.08
N VAL A 102 -7.28 9.15 18.52
CA VAL A 102 -5.92 9.70 18.60
C VAL A 102 -5.83 10.93 19.51
N LYS A 103 -6.86 11.79 19.50
CA LYS A 103 -6.89 13.02 20.30
C LYS A 103 -8.32 13.59 20.37
N ASP A 104 -8.73 14.10 21.53
CA ASP A 104 -9.99 14.83 21.73
C ASP A 104 -11.19 14.08 21.14
N ASP A 105 -11.32 12.78 21.46
CA ASP A 105 -12.33 11.84 20.97
C ASP A 105 -12.42 11.70 19.43
N ARG A 106 -11.38 12.15 18.70
CA ARG A 106 -11.28 12.05 17.24
C ARG A 106 -10.44 10.86 16.83
N THR A 107 -10.93 10.14 15.84
CA THR A 107 -10.21 9.01 15.22
C THR A 107 -9.20 9.49 14.18
N PHE A 108 -8.29 8.61 13.73
CA PHE A 108 -7.46 8.89 12.55
C PHE A 108 -8.32 9.29 11.36
N LEU A 109 -9.45 8.61 11.13
CA LEU A 109 -10.35 8.87 10.01
C LEU A 109 -10.96 10.27 10.07
N ASP A 110 -11.39 10.73 11.28
CA ASP A 110 -11.88 12.11 11.47
C ASP A 110 -10.83 13.13 11.05
N VAL A 111 -9.58 12.92 11.47
CA VAL A 111 -8.48 13.83 11.16
C VAL A 111 -8.16 13.82 9.66
N ILE A 112 -8.10 12.64 9.03
CA ILE A 112 -7.84 12.49 7.59
C ILE A 112 -8.89 13.23 6.76
N VAL A 113 -10.19 13.01 7.07
CA VAL A 113 -11.29 13.66 6.35
C VAL A 113 -11.25 15.18 6.53
N GLU A 114 -10.99 15.63 7.75
CA GLU A 114 -10.86 17.08 8.03
C GLU A 114 -9.66 17.71 7.32
N GLN A 115 -8.50 17.03 7.28
CA GLN A 115 -7.34 17.50 6.55
C GLN A 115 -7.62 17.62 5.05
N ALA A 116 -8.28 16.63 4.46
CA ALA A 116 -8.64 16.64 3.04
C ALA A 116 -9.60 17.81 2.73
N ARG A 117 -10.62 18.02 3.60
CA ARG A 117 -11.57 19.13 3.47
C ARG A 117 -10.87 20.50 3.56
N ARG A 118 -10.02 20.71 4.57
CA ARG A 118 -9.29 21.99 4.75
C ARG A 118 -8.36 22.31 3.60
N ARG A 119 -7.78 21.31 3.00
CA ARG A 119 -6.86 21.44 1.86
C ARG A 119 -7.57 21.46 0.51
N ASN A 120 -8.88 21.22 0.52
CA ASN A 120 -9.70 21.09 -0.70
C ASN A 120 -9.11 20.08 -1.67
N VAL A 121 -8.72 18.89 -1.16
CA VAL A 121 -8.18 17.81 -1.97
C VAL A 121 -9.19 16.66 -2.06
N ARG A 122 -9.28 16.05 -3.22
CA ARG A 122 -10.08 14.83 -3.42
C ARG A 122 -9.50 13.70 -2.60
N LEU A 123 -10.35 12.97 -1.87
CA LEU A 123 -9.96 11.87 -0.99
C LEU A 123 -10.59 10.56 -1.43
N ALA A 124 -9.79 9.51 -1.50
CA ALA A 124 -10.24 8.13 -1.68
C ALA A 124 -9.62 7.22 -0.62
N LEU A 125 -10.35 6.20 -0.20
CA LEU A 125 -9.89 5.22 0.79
C LEU A 125 -9.87 3.84 0.14
N MET A 126 -8.73 3.16 0.18
CA MET A 126 -8.63 1.75 -0.17
C MET A 126 -8.81 0.91 1.09
N ASN A 127 -9.99 0.32 1.24
CA ASN A 127 -10.34 -0.54 2.37
C ASN A 127 -10.03 -2.02 2.06
N SER A 128 -9.94 -2.85 3.09
CA SER A 128 -10.00 -4.31 2.94
C SER A 128 -11.42 -4.82 3.18
N PHE A 129 -11.67 -6.09 2.88
CA PHE A 129 -12.93 -6.75 3.22
C PHE A 129 -13.22 -6.70 4.73
N SER A 130 -12.19 -6.65 5.57
CA SER A 130 -12.33 -6.57 7.05
C SER A 130 -12.52 -5.16 7.59
N THR A 131 -12.28 -4.11 6.79
CA THR A 131 -12.34 -2.71 7.29
C THR A 131 -13.43 -1.89 6.64
N HIS A 132 -14.04 -2.39 5.56
CA HIS A 132 -14.91 -1.60 4.69
C HIS A 132 -16.19 -1.16 5.39
N GLU A 133 -16.94 -2.09 5.94
CA GLU A 133 -18.27 -1.79 6.52
C GLU A 133 -18.18 -0.77 7.65
N GLU A 134 -17.26 -0.98 8.59
CA GLU A 134 -17.08 -0.04 9.72
C GLU A 134 -16.57 1.32 9.24
N THR A 135 -15.70 1.34 8.22
CA THR A 135 -15.21 2.59 7.63
C THR A 135 -16.34 3.37 6.97
N VAL A 136 -17.18 2.72 6.15
CA VAL A 136 -18.32 3.37 5.49
C VAL A 136 -19.30 3.90 6.52
N ALA A 137 -19.67 3.10 7.53
CA ALA A 137 -20.55 3.54 8.61
C ALA A 137 -19.98 4.73 9.41
N ALA A 138 -18.66 4.81 9.56
CA ALA A 138 -18.01 5.97 10.16
C ALA A 138 -18.06 7.20 9.23
N LEU A 139 -17.82 7.04 7.93
CA LEU A 139 -17.89 8.13 6.97
C LEU A 139 -19.28 8.73 6.85
N ASP A 140 -20.34 7.95 6.96
CA ASP A 140 -21.73 8.44 6.98
C ASP A 140 -22.00 9.40 8.14
N ARG A 141 -21.25 9.27 9.24
CA ARG A 141 -21.32 10.19 10.40
C ARG A 141 -20.39 11.37 10.26
N ILE A 142 -19.18 11.17 9.72
CA ILE A 142 -18.12 12.19 9.63
C ILE A 142 -18.38 13.16 8.48
N ALA A 143 -18.88 12.66 7.35
CA ALA A 143 -19.04 13.42 6.12
C ALA A 143 -20.32 13.04 5.34
N PRO A 144 -21.52 13.16 5.95
CA PRO A 144 -22.78 12.66 5.37
C PRO A 144 -23.15 13.30 4.03
N GLU A 145 -22.80 14.57 3.83
CA GLU A 145 -23.14 15.30 2.59
C GLU A 145 -22.16 15.05 1.43
N SER A 146 -20.93 14.71 1.74
CA SER A 146 -19.87 14.51 0.76
C SER A 146 -18.83 13.49 1.27
N PRO A 147 -19.21 12.20 1.31
CA PRO A 147 -18.28 11.18 1.77
C PRO A 147 -17.12 11.01 0.78
N PRO A 148 -15.92 10.71 1.28
CA PRO A 148 -14.79 10.31 0.45
C PRO A 148 -15.12 9.11 -0.44
N LEU A 149 -14.42 8.99 -1.56
CA LEU A 149 -14.49 7.80 -2.40
C LEU A 149 -13.95 6.59 -1.64
N THR A 150 -14.56 5.42 -1.83
CA THR A 150 -14.06 4.16 -1.26
C THR A 150 -13.99 3.09 -2.32
N PHE A 151 -12.99 2.23 -2.22
CA PHE A 151 -12.85 1.02 -3.03
C PHE A 151 -12.15 -0.06 -2.22
N LEU A 152 -12.28 -1.32 -2.67
CA LEU A 152 -11.73 -2.47 -1.94
C LEU A 152 -10.42 -2.94 -2.58
N GLN A 153 -9.45 -3.24 -1.74
CA GLN A 153 -8.37 -4.16 -2.13
C GLN A 153 -8.92 -5.59 -2.18
N HIS A 154 -8.21 -6.45 -2.90
CA HIS A 154 -8.59 -7.84 -3.03
C HIS A 154 -8.29 -8.65 -1.76
N LYS A 155 -8.60 -9.93 -1.82
CA LYS A 155 -8.23 -10.92 -0.81
C LYS A 155 -7.49 -12.08 -1.47
N PHE A 156 -6.46 -12.58 -0.79
CA PHE A 156 -5.72 -13.77 -1.18
C PHE A 156 -5.99 -14.90 -0.21
N PRO A 157 -6.12 -16.14 -0.68
CA PRO A 157 -6.27 -17.29 0.21
C PRO A 157 -4.96 -17.51 0.98
N LYS A 158 -5.09 -17.85 2.27
CA LYS A 158 -3.93 -18.19 3.10
C LYS A 158 -3.35 -19.52 2.67
N ILE A 159 -2.02 -19.59 2.63
CA ILE A 159 -1.24 -20.77 2.30
C ILE A 159 -0.83 -21.46 3.60
N ARG A 160 -1.07 -22.75 3.74
CA ARG A 160 -0.55 -23.55 4.85
C ARG A 160 0.95 -23.70 4.70
N GLN A 161 1.66 -23.58 5.82
CA GLN A 161 3.13 -23.62 5.81
C GLN A 161 3.69 -25.03 5.64
N ASP A 162 2.94 -26.03 6.09
CA ASP A 162 3.37 -27.44 6.13
C ASP A 162 3.32 -28.15 4.77
N ASP A 163 2.32 -27.85 3.93
CA ASP A 163 2.07 -28.53 2.68
C ASP A 163 1.76 -27.60 1.49
N LEU A 164 1.82 -26.31 1.72
CA LEU A 164 1.56 -25.25 0.73
C LEU A 164 0.17 -25.35 0.07
N THR A 165 -0.82 -25.94 0.74
CA THR A 165 -2.20 -26.03 0.28
C THR A 165 -3.04 -24.86 0.82
N PRO A 166 -4.27 -24.62 0.28
CA PRO A 166 -5.18 -23.61 0.82
C PRO A 166 -5.56 -23.89 2.27
N ALA A 167 -5.44 -22.87 3.13
CA ALA A 167 -5.97 -22.97 4.49
C ALA A 167 -7.48 -23.16 4.47
N GLN A 168 -7.98 -24.00 5.39
CA GLN A 168 -9.40 -24.25 5.60
C GLN A 168 -9.76 -24.04 7.07
N TRP A 169 -10.76 -23.23 7.33
CA TRP A 169 -11.28 -22.96 8.66
C TRP A 169 -12.81 -22.85 8.64
N PRO A 170 -13.53 -23.99 8.60
CA PRO A 170 -14.99 -24.00 8.40
C PRO A 170 -15.79 -23.24 9.50
N ALA A 171 -15.19 -23.07 10.68
CA ALA A 171 -15.83 -22.32 11.78
C ALA A 171 -15.92 -20.81 11.51
N ASP A 172 -14.99 -20.26 10.70
CA ASP A 172 -14.95 -18.87 10.27
C ASP A 172 -14.20 -18.78 8.93
N PRO A 173 -14.88 -18.92 7.80
CA PRO A 173 -14.27 -18.92 6.48
C PRO A 173 -13.52 -17.64 6.11
N ASP A 174 -13.86 -16.51 6.73
CA ASP A 174 -13.15 -15.24 6.48
C ASP A 174 -11.69 -15.29 6.98
N LEU A 175 -11.41 -16.11 7.99
CA LEU A 175 -10.04 -16.36 8.46
C LEU A 175 -9.17 -17.12 7.47
N GLU A 176 -9.74 -17.69 6.43
CA GLU A 176 -9.00 -18.37 5.34
C GLU A 176 -8.35 -17.37 4.37
N TRP A 177 -8.67 -16.08 4.50
CA TRP A 177 -8.25 -15.02 3.61
C TRP A 177 -7.39 -13.98 4.31
N ASN A 178 -6.60 -13.26 3.53
CA ASN A 178 -5.91 -12.04 3.98
C ASN A 178 -5.82 -11.03 2.83
N PRO A 179 -5.72 -9.74 3.14
CA PRO A 179 -5.40 -8.73 2.14
C PRO A 179 -4.01 -8.99 1.54
N PRO A 180 -3.81 -8.78 0.22
CA PRO A 180 -2.50 -8.96 -0.42
C PRO A 180 -1.44 -7.97 0.07
N GLY A 181 -1.89 -6.86 0.65
CA GLY A 181 -1.03 -5.76 1.06
C GLY A 181 -1.13 -4.53 0.15
N HIS A 182 -0.30 -3.54 0.42
CA HIS A 182 -0.38 -2.21 -0.22
C HIS A 182 -0.14 -2.23 -1.73
N GLY A 183 0.66 -3.18 -2.23
CA GLY A 183 0.92 -3.33 -3.67
C GLY A 183 -0.32 -3.65 -4.51
N ASP A 184 -1.37 -4.14 -3.89
CA ASP A 184 -2.64 -4.42 -4.57
C ASP A 184 -3.37 -3.15 -5.06
N ILE A 185 -2.93 -1.96 -4.65
CA ILE A 185 -3.55 -0.70 -5.05
C ILE A 185 -3.67 -0.57 -6.58
N TYR A 186 -2.68 -1.02 -7.33
CA TYR A 186 -2.71 -0.94 -8.79
C TYR A 186 -3.80 -1.82 -9.38
N THR A 187 -3.90 -3.05 -8.92
CA THR A 187 -4.91 -4.01 -9.35
C THR A 187 -6.30 -3.59 -8.87
N ALA A 188 -6.42 -3.14 -7.62
CA ALA A 188 -7.67 -2.69 -7.03
C ALA A 188 -8.24 -1.44 -7.73
N LEU A 189 -7.39 -0.46 -8.07
CA LEU A 189 -7.82 0.72 -8.85
C LEU A 189 -8.41 0.32 -10.20
N LEU A 190 -7.78 -0.64 -10.88
CA LEU A 190 -8.22 -1.11 -12.19
C LEU A 190 -9.55 -1.87 -12.11
N THR A 191 -9.62 -2.87 -11.23
CA THR A 191 -10.73 -3.83 -11.18
C THR A 191 -11.99 -3.28 -10.50
N SER A 192 -11.84 -2.33 -9.57
CA SER A 192 -12.97 -1.65 -8.92
C SER A 192 -13.66 -0.60 -9.80
N GLY A 193 -13.08 -0.25 -10.96
CA GLY A 193 -13.52 0.87 -11.78
C GLY A 193 -13.11 2.25 -11.24
N MET A 194 -12.41 2.31 -10.09
CA MET A 194 -11.97 3.57 -9.50
C MET A 194 -11.01 4.33 -10.42
N LEU A 195 -10.10 3.63 -11.08
CA LEU A 195 -9.19 4.26 -12.07
C LEU A 195 -9.99 4.95 -13.18
N THR A 196 -10.97 4.27 -13.78
CA THR A 196 -11.83 4.82 -14.84
C THR A 196 -12.58 6.06 -14.35
N ARG A 197 -13.11 6.00 -13.12
CA ARG A 197 -13.79 7.13 -12.50
C ARG A 197 -12.86 8.34 -12.34
N LEU A 198 -11.69 8.14 -11.72
CA LEU A 198 -10.71 9.20 -11.49
C LEU A 198 -10.25 9.85 -12.81
N LEU A 199 -9.96 9.04 -13.84
CA LEU A 199 -9.60 9.54 -15.17
C LEU A 199 -10.73 10.35 -15.82
N SER A 200 -11.99 9.92 -15.69
CA SER A 200 -13.16 10.66 -16.20
C SER A 200 -13.34 12.02 -15.48
N GLU A 201 -12.90 12.11 -14.24
CA GLU A 201 -12.86 13.33 -13.43
C GLU A 201 -11.55 14.16 -13.63
N ARG A 202 -10.76 13.81 -14.66
CA ARG A 202 -9.48 14.45 -15.01
C ARG A 202 -8.41 14.39 -13.93
N VAL A 203 -8.44 13.37 -13.08
CA VAL A 203 -7.36 13.11 -12.12
C VAL A 203 -6.18 12.50 -12.87
N THR A 204 -5.01 13.11 -12.72
CA THR A 204 -3.74 12.70 -13.36
C THR A 204 -2.73 12.21 -12.33
N TYR A 205 -2.82 12.73 -11.11
CA TYR A 205 -1.85 12.48 -10.03
C TYR A 205 -2.52 11.83 -8.83
N ALA A 206 -1.84 10.88 -8.22
CA ALA A 206 -2.28 10.25 -6.98
C ALA A 206 -1.17 10.34 -5.92
N PHE A 207 -1.50 10.93 -4.77
CA PHE A 207 -0.67 10.85 -3.57
C PHE A 207 -1.18 9.70 -2.70
N ILE A 208 -0.30 8.74 -2.39
CA ILE A 208 -0.66 7.52 -1.65
C ILE A 208 -0.01 7.56 -0.28
N CYS A 209 -0.79 7.32 0.77
CA CYS A 209 -0.29 7.30 2.14
C CYS A 209 -1.04 6.29 3.02
N ASN A 210 -0.45 5.94 4.16
CA ASN A 210 -1.07 5.07 5.15
C ASN A 210 -2.07 5.83 6.03
N SER A 211 -3.11 5.14 6.50
CA SER A 211 -4.15 5.72 7.37
C SER A 211 -3.67 6.08 8.77
N ASP A 212 -2.55 5.53 9.23
CA ASP A 212 -1.94 5.82 10.53
C ASP A 212 -0.80 6.85 10.45
N ASN A 213 -0.53 7.42 9.27
CA ASN A 213 0.44 8.49 9.09
C ASN A 213 -0.24 9.84 8.85
N LEU A 214 -0.68 10.50 9.93
CA LEU A 214 -1.32 11.81 9.85
C LEU A 214 -0.40 12.95 9.39
N GLY A 215 0.91 12.74 9.41
CA GLY A 215 1.88 13.68 8.89
C GLY A 215 2.00 13.65 7.37
N ALA A 216 1.61 12.57 6.74
CA ALA A 216 1.64 12.44 5.28
C ALA A 216 0.58 13.34 4.64
N SER A 217 1.03 14.31 3.90
CA SER A 217 0.14 15.25 3.22
C SER A 217 0.72 15.63 1.87
N MET A 218 -0.14 15.70 0.86
CA MET A 218 0.29 16.14 -0.46
C MET A 218 0.78 17.59 -0.43
N ASP A 219 2.09 17.75 -0.56
CA ASP A 219 2.75 19.05 -0.67
C ASP A 219 2.72 19.55 -2.11
N ARG A 220 2.47 20.85 -2.31
CA ARG A 220 2.33 21.43 -3.65
C ARG A 220 3.66 21.55 -4.36
N THR A 221 4.73 21.83 -3.67
CA THR A 221 6.05 21.97 -4.30
C THR A 221 6.58 20.62 -4.75
N ILE A 222 6.39 19.59 -3.93
CA ILE A 222 6.71 18.19 -4.27
C ILE A 222 5.86 17.70 -5.44
N LEU A 223 4.55 17.96 -5.43
CA LEU A 223 3.67 17.62 -6.55
C LEU A 223 4.08 18.35 -7.84
N GLY A 224 4.45 19.63 -7.74
CA GLY A 224 4.94 20.41 -8.87
C GLY A 224 6.23 19.87 -9.46
N TYR A 225 7.17 19.49 -8.62
CA TYR A 225 8.39 18.82 -9.03
C TYR A 225 8.09 17.50 -9.74
N PHE A 226 7.22 16.68 -9.16
CA PHE A 226 6.80 15.41 -9.77
C PHE A 226 6.18 15.62 -11.16
N ALA A 227 5.26 16.57 -11.28
CA ALA A 227 4.54 16.86 -12.51
C ALA A 227 5.46 17.42 -13.61
N GLU A 228 6.31 18.40 -13.27
CA GLU A 228 7.19 19.03 -14.24
C GLU A 228 8.31 18.12 -14.74
N LYS A 229 8.82 17.24 -13.88
CA LYS A 229 9.80 16.23 -14.28
C LYS A 229 9.19 15.06 -15.04
N GLY A 230 7.86 14.91 -15.02
CA GLY A 230 7.18 13.82 -15.72
C GLY A 230 7.52 12.44 -15.19
N PHE A 231 7.81 12.32 -13.89
CA PHE A 231 8.12 11.02 -13.31
C PHE A 231 6.88 10.12 -13.29
N PRO A 232 7.01 8.83 -13.63
CA PRO A 232 5.89 7.88 -13.51
C PRO A 232 5.60 7.48 -12.05
N PHE A 233 6.61 7.60 -11.19
CA PHE A 233 6.55 7.27 -9.76
C PHE A 233 7.60 8.06 -9.00
N MET A 234 7.25 8.52 -7.82
CA MET A 234 8.18 9.17 -6.89
C MET A 234 7.83 8.74 -5.46
N MET A 235 8.86 8.51 -4.65
CA MET A 235 8.72 8.19 -3.23
C MET A 235 9.32 9.31 -2.39
N GLU A 236 8.54 9.85 -1.47
CA GLU A 236 9.05 10.73 -0.44
C GLU A 236 9.71 9.89 0.66
N VAL A 237 10.93 10.24 1.01
CA VAL A 237 11.72 9.56 2.06
C VAL A 237 12.18 10.59 3.08
N ALA A 238 12.28 10.17 4.33
CA ALA A 238 12.81 10.98 5.42
C ALA A 238 14.19 10.48 5.85
N GLU A 239 15.00 11.38 6.39
CA GLU A 239 16.24 10.99 7.05
C GLU A 239 15.95 10.07 8.24
N ARG A 240 16.69 8.97 8.33
CA ARG A 240 16.46 7.94 9.33
C ARG A 240 16.91 8.44 10.72
N THR A 241 16.07 8.20 11.70
CA THR A 241 16.35 8.49 13.12
C THR A 241 16.52 7.19 13.92
N PRO A 242 17.06 7.24 15.14
CA PRO A 242 17.15 6.06 16.03
C PRO A 242 15.78 5.43 16.35
N ALA A 243 14.68 6.14 16.15
CA ALA A 243 13.31 5.60 16.33
C ALA A 243 12.85 4.71 15.17
N ASP A 244 13.50 4.81 14.00
CA ASP A 244 13.08 4.13 12.76
C ASP A 244 13.70 2.72 12.64
N VAL A 245 13.57 1.92 13.69
CA VAL A 245 14.19 0.58 13.78
C VAL A 245 13.65 -0.40 12.73
N LYS A 246 12.40 -0.21 12.32
CA LYS A 246 11.68 -1.13 11.40
C LYS A 246 11.59 -0.64 9.96
N GLY A 247 12.04 0.58 9.67
CA GLY A 247 11.93 1.17 8.33
C GLY A 247 12.91 0.53 7.34
N GLY A 248 12.53 0.58 6.06
CA GLY A 248 13.44 0.28 4.96
C GLY A 248 14.46 1.41 4.76
N HIS A 249 15.41 1.20 3.86
CA HIS A 249 16.36 2.22 3.45
C HIS A 249 16.47 2.30 1.93
N LEU A 250 16.74 3.49 1.44
CA LEU A 250 16.98 3.73 0.03
C LEU A 250 18.33 3.15 -0.37
N ALA A 251 18.36 2.39 -1.45
CA ALA A 251 19.57 1.79 -1.99
C ALA A 251 19.57 1.84 -3.53
N ARG A 252 20.75 1.75 -4.13
CA ARG A 252 20.92 1.55 -5.57
C ARG A 252 21.23 0.08 -5.80
N HIS A 253 20.33 -0.62 -6.48
CA HIS A 253 20.55 -1.99 -6.90
C HIS A 253 21.57 -2.07 -8.03
N GLU A 254 22.28 -3.19 -8.17
CA GLU A 254 23.27 -3.42 -9.24
C GLU A 254 22.72 -3.20 -10.66
N SER A 255 21.40 -3.35 -10.85
CA SER A 255 20.70 -2.99 -12.10
C SER A 255 20.64 -1.48 -12.38
N GLY A 256 21.19 -0.62 -11.49
CA GLY A 256 21.14 0.83 -11.57
C GLY A 256 19.85 1.48 -11.03
N ARG A 257 18.82 0.69 -10.69
CA ARG A 257 17.56 1.20 -10.17
C ARG A 257 17.68 1.61 -8.71
N LEU A 258 16.98 2.67 -8.32
CA LEU A 258 16.72 2.98 -6.93
C LEU A 258 15.65 2.02 -6.39
N ILE A 259 15.89 1.48 -5.23
CA ILE A 259 14.97 0.58 -4.52
C ILE A 259 14.86 1.00 -3.06
N LEU A 260 13.71 0.71 -2.45
CA LEU A 260 13.57 0.70 -1.00
C LEU A 260 13.78 -0.75 -0.54
N ARG A 261 14.86 -1.01 0.20
CA ARG A 261 15.09 -2.32 0.81
C ARG A 261 14.48 -2.34 2.19
N GLU A 262 13.43 -3.11 2.34
CA GLU A 262 12.77 -3.30 3.64
C GLU A 262 13.61 -4.17 4.58
N ALA A 263 13.45 -3.96 5.89
CA ALA A 263 14.13 -4.79 6.89
C ALA A 263 13.83 -6.29 6.73
N ALA A 264 12.62 -6.63 6.26
CA ALA A 264 12.23 -8.01 5.97
C ALA A 264 12.96 -8.61 4.76
N GLN A 265 13.51 -7.80 3.87
CA GLN A 265 14.28 -8.23 2.68
C GLN A 265 15.78 -8.34 2.98
N CYS A 266 16.21 -7.98 4.19
CA CYS A 266 17.61 -8.07 4.60
C CYS A 266 17.90 -9.47 5.16
N PRO A 267 18.80 -10.26 4.54
CA PRO A 267 19.24 -11.55 5.09
C PRO A 267 19.81 -11.38 6.50
N GLU A 268 19.64 -12.38 7.36
CA GLU A 268 20.17 -12.33 8.73
C GLU A 268 21.69 -12.13 8.77
N SER A 269 22.41 -12.70 7.79
CA SER A 269 23.86 -12.52 7.64
C SER A 269 24.28 -11.05 7.47
N ASP A 270 23.39 -10.24 6.88
CA ASP A 270 23.67 -8.88 6.44
C ASP A 270 23.11 -7.83 7.44
N ARG A 271 22.30 -8.26 8.43
CA ARG A 271 21.65 -7.35 9.42
C ARG A 271 22.62 -6.53 10.27
N LYS A 272 23.90 -6.91 10.35
CA LYS A 272 24.94 -6.16 11.09
C LYS A 272 25.43 -4.93 10.34
N SER A 273 25.12 -4.81 9.06
CA SER A 273 25.52 -3.67 8.20
C SER A 273 24.49 -2.53 8.18
N VAL A 274 23.40 -2.65 8.92
CA VAL A 274 22.27 -1.69 8.94
C VAL A 274 22.30 -0.82 10.21
N VAL A 275 23.52 -0.47 10.67
CA VAL A 275 23.71 0.48 11.79
C VAL A 275 24.23 1.79 11.26
#